data_40a790d191dc328697c38214892f8380
#
_entry.id   40a790d191dc328697c38214892f8380
#
_cell.length_a   1.000
_cell.length_b   1.000
_cell.length_c   1.000
_cell.angle_alpha   90.00
_cell.angle_beta   90.00
_cell.angle_gamma   90.00
#
_symmetry.space_group_name_H-M   'P 1'
#
loop_
_entity.id
_entity.type
_entity.pdbx_description
1 polymer ?
#
loop_
_entity_poly.entity_id
_entity_poly.type
_entity_poly.pdbx_seq_one_letter_code
_entity_poly.pdbx_strand_id
1 'polypeptide(L)'
;MDTLEKNKYKYVKGMLSSDMVEYLSSWSLKNFTKGDDQVPLSSSYHSMDSEIYKHVVHYLLPIMEKETNLKLKPIYSYNRIYLGGAELEKHVDRSQCEISASITLKYFYKDKDYKWPLCMGDIPIVINSGDGVIYKGCEIEHWRPIFNQPKEYWHHQLFIHYVDVNGPYSDIEEEIKSN
;
A
#
# COMPACT_ATOMS: atom_id res chain seq x y z
N MET A 1 -6.20 -8.79 23.26
CA MET A 1 -6.54 -7.52 22.58
C MET A 1 -5.84 -7.55 21.24
N ASP A 2 -6.54 -7.42 20.14
CA ASP A 2 -5.95 -7.52 18.79
C ASP A 2 -4.90 -6.41 18.63
N THR A 3 -3.79 -6.74 17.97
CA THR A 3 -2.66 -5.82 17.76
C THR A 3 -3.10 -4.59 16.94
N LEU A 4 -4.04 -4.77 15.98
CA LEU A 4 -4.59 -3.69 15.18
C LEU A 4 -5.40 -2.70 16.03
N GLU A 5 -6.21 -3.16 16.98
CA GLU A 5 -6.96 -2.28 17.87
C GLU A 5 -6.05 -1.49 18.82
N LYS A 6 -5.01 -2.14 19.35
CA LYS A 6 -4.09 -1.51 20.30
C LYS A 6 -3.13 -0.53 19.63
N ASN A 7 -2.51 -0.93 18.52
CA ASN A 7 -1.41 -0.19 17.89
C ASN A 7 -1.86 0.61 16.66
N LYS A 8 -3.11 0.41 16.20
CA LYS A 8 -3.65 0.94 14.95
C LYS A 8 -2.99 0.39 13.68
N TYR A 9 -2.05 -0.54 13.82
CA TYR A 9 -1.43 -1.26 12.71
C TYR A 9 -1.01 -2.68 13.12
N LYS A 10 -0.81 -3.53 12.10
CA LYS A 10 -0.39 -4.93 12.26
C LYS A 10 0.48 -5.35 11.08
N TYR A 11 1.66 -5.90 11.34
CA TYR A 11 2.50 -6.52 10.31
C TYR A 11 1.97 -7.91 9.96
N VAL A 12 1.84 -8.20 8.67
CA VAL A 12 1.36 -9.49 8.15
C VAL A 12 2.36 -10.03 7.14
N LYS A 13 2.84 -11.25 7.40
CA LYS A 13 3.77 -11.95 6.49
C LYS A 13 3.01 -12.67 5.38
N GLY A 14 3.59 -12.66 4.17
CA GLY A 14 3.11 -13.47 3.06
C GLY A 14 1.70 -13.12 2.59
N MET A 15 1.34 -11.83 2.55
CA MET A 15 0.07 -11.38 1.98
C MET A 15 -0.04 -11.70 0.49
N LEU A 16 1.10 -11.70 -0.21
CA LEU A 16 1.20 -12.09 -1.60
C LEU A 16 2.26 -13.17 -1.78
N SER A 17 1.98 -14.12 -2.66
CA SER A 17 2.97 -15.11 -3.10
C SER A 17 4.05 -14.45 -3.97
N SER A 18 5.22 -15.10 -4.07
CA SER A 18 6.31 -14.63 -4.94
C SER A 18 5.89 -14.45 -6.41
N ASP A 19 5.04 -15.37 -6.90
CA ASP A 19 4.56 -15.31 -8.28
C ASP A 19 3.63 -14.11 -8.53
N MET A 20 2.75 -13.82 -7.56
CA MET A 20 1.89 -12.64 -7.64
C MET A 20 2.70 -11.33 -7.54
N VAL A 21 3.69 -11.28 -6.66
CA VAL A 21 4.62 -10.16 -6.55
C VAL A 21 5.35 -9.93 -7.88
N GLU A 22 5.88 -11.00 -8.48
CA GLU A 22 6.59 -10.91 -9.77
C GLU A 22 5.66 -10.43 -10.89
N TYR A 23 4.45 -10.97 -10.96
CA TYR A 23 3.45 -10.59 -11.95
C TYR A 23 3.08 -9.10 -11.87
N LEU A 24 2.67 -8.63 -10.69
CA LEU A 24 2.28 -7.24 -10.47
C LEU A 24 3.45 -6.27 -10.70
N SER A 25 4.63 -6.62 -10.19
CA SER A 25 5.80 -5.76 -10.30
C SER A 25 6.31 -5.66 -11.73
N SER A 26 6.40 -6.79 -12.45
CA SER A 26 6.89 -6.80 -13.84
C SER A 26 5.96 -6.04 -14.79
N TRP A 27 4.63 -6.11 -14.57
CA TRP A 27 3.68 -5.32 -15.33
C TRP A 27 3.88 -3.82 -15.12
N SER A 28 3.97 -3.38 -13.86
CA SER A 28 4.14 -1.95 -13.53
C SER A 28 5.46 -1.38 -14.03
N LEU A 29 6.55 -2.15 -13.92
CA LEU A 29 7.87 -1.71 -14.41
C LEU A 29 7.90 -1.55 -15.94
N LYS A 30 7.15 -2.37 -16.68
CA LYS A 30 7.02 -2.24 -18.14
C LYS A 30 6.16 -1.04 -18.56
N ASN A 31 5.22 -0.66 -17.74
CA ASN A 31 4.26 0.42 -18.01
C ASN A 31 4.57 1.68 -17.19
N PHE A 32 5.81 1.83 -16.74
CA PHE A 32 6.23 2.95 -15.92
C PHE A 32 5.91 4.28 -16.61
N THR A 33 5.12 5.11 -15.92
CA THR A 33 4.79 6.46 -16.33
C THR A 33 5.35 7.46 -15.34
N LYS A 34 5.56 8.69 -15.78
CA LYS A 34 6.17 9.72 -14.94
C LYS A 34 5.15 10.31 -13.99
N GLY A 35 5.53 10.32 -12.71
CA GLY A 35 5.11 11.32 -11.74
C GLY A 35 3.68 11.22 -11.21
N ASP A 36 3.61 11.52 -9.96
CA ASP A 36 2.40 11.81 -9.23
C ASP A 36 2.69 13.12 -8.48
N ASP A 37 1.74 14.05 -8.50
CA ASP A 37 1.93 15.38 -7.93
C ASP A 37 2.14 15.35 -6.40
N GLN A 38 1.63 14.31 -5.73
CA GLN A 38 1.81 14.12 -4.29
C GLN A 38 3.19 13.54 -3.95
N VAL A 39 3.78 12.75 -4.85
CA VAL A 39 5.12 12.16 -4.70
C VAL A 39 5.88 12.33 -6.01
N PRO A 40 6.52 13.49 -6.26
CA PRO A 40 7.07 13.88 -7.56
C PRO A 40 8.11 12.91 -8.17
N LEU A 41 8.84 12.16 -7.35
CA LEU A 41 9.84 11.19 -7.80
C LEU A 41 9.28 9.76 -7.76
N SER A 42 8.06 9.59 -8.25
CA SER A 42 7.41 8.28 -8.32
C SER A 42 6.59 8.13 -9.60
N SER A 43 6.05 6.93 -9.77
CA SER A 43 5.02 6.59 -10.76
C SER A 43 3.93 5.81 -10.06
N SER A 44 2.67 6.05 -10.36
CA SER A 44 1.55 5.34 -9.74
C SER A 44 0.52 4.89 -10.78
N TYR A 45 -0.15 3.77 -10.46
CA TYR A 45 -1.29 3.24 -11.19
C TYR A 45 -2.42 2.97 -10.21
N HIS A 46 -3.54 3.63 -10.41
CA HIS A 46 -4.76 3.42 -9.65
C HIS A 46 -5.57 2.24 -10.21
N SER A 47 -6.40 1.61 -9.37
CA SER A 47 -7.30 0.52 -9.79
C SER A 47 -8.23 0.93 -10.94
N MET A 48 -8.63 2.20 -11.00
CA MET A 48 -9.44 2.73 -12.10
C MET A 48 -8.71 2.81 -13.43
N ASP A 49 -7.38 2.79 -13.43
CA ASP A 49 -6.54 2.92 -14.64
C ASP A 49 -6.00 1.58 -15.13
N SER A 50 -6.18 0.51 -14.37
CA SER A 50 -5.64 -0.81 -14.67
C SER A 50 -6.51 -1.93 -14.14
N GLU A 51 -7.00 -2.79 -15.03
CA GLU A 51 -7.78 -3.98 -14.66
C GLU A 51 -7.02 -4.91 -13.69
N ILE A 52 -5.69 -4.96 -13.77
CA ILE A 52 -4.87 -5.76 -12.85
C ILE A 52 -5.07 -5.27 -11.42
N TYR A 53 -4.94 -3.97 -11.18
CA TYR A 53 -5.08 -3.40 -9.86
C TYR A 53 -6.53 -3.31 -9.38
N LYS A 54 -7.49 -3.21 -10.27
CA LYS A 54 -8.91 -3.27 -9.96
C LYS A 54 -9.31 -4.58 -9.25
N HIS A 55 -8.72 -5.70 -9.64
CA HIS A 55 -9.05 -7.00 -9.05
C HIS A 55 -8.22 -7.36 -7.82
N VAL A 56 -7.08 -6.72 -7.59
CA VAL A 56 -6.19 -7.04 -6.45
C VAL A 56 -6.86 -6.77 -5.11
N VAL A 57 -7.66 -5.70 -4.99
CA VAL A 57 -8.37 -5.38 -3.75
C VAL A 57 -9.38 -6.48 -3.39
N HIS A 58 -10.06 -7.08 -4.37
CA HIS A 58 -10.97 -8.21 -4.16
C HIS A 58 -10.21 -9.50 -3.85
N TYR A 59 -9.09 -9.74 -4.52
CA TYR A 59 -8.25 -10.92 -4.27
C TYR A 59 -7.73 -10.96 -2.82
N LEU A 60 -7.37 -9.80 -2.26
CA LEU A 60 -6.85 -9.70 -0.90
C LEU A 60 -7.91 -9.56 0.19
N LEU A 61 -9.19 -9.36 -0.16
CA LEU A 61 -10.29 -9.19 0.78
C LEU A 61 -10.36 -10.31 1.84
N PRO A 62 -10.29 -11.62 1.51
CA PRO A 62 -10.35 -12.68 2.52
C PRO A 62 -9.19 -12.63 3.53
N ILE A 63 -8.01 -12.22 3.09
CA ILE A 63 -6.84 -12.06 3.96
C ILE A 63 -7.06 -10.87 4.89
N MET A 64 -7.53 -9.75 4.35
CA MET A 64 -7.82 -8.53 5.13
C MET A 64 -8.89 -8.78 6.20
N GLU A 65 -10.00 -9.42 5.85
CA GLU A 65 -11.06 -9.77 6.80
C GLU A 65 -10.56 -10.71 7.91
N LYS A 66 -9.77 -11.74 7.54
CA LYS A 66 -9.16 -12.65 8.51
C LYS A 66 -8.23 -11.93 9.49
N GLU A 67 -7.37 -11.07 8.99
CA GLU A 67 -6.33 -10.41 9.79
C GLU A 67 -6.87 -9.26 10.65
N THR A 68 -7.98 -8.64 10.24
CA THR A 68 -8.64 -7.55 10.97
C THR A 68 -9.78 -8.03 11.86
N ASN A 69 -10.36 -9.21 11.58
CA ASN A 69 -11.61 -9.70 12.17
C ASN A 69 -12.81 -8.76 11.90
N LEU A 70 -12.77 -8.01 10.80
CA LEU A 70 -13.84 -7.12 10.35
C LEU A 70 -14.50 -7.69 9.09
N LYS A 71 -15.71 -7.21 8.79
CA LYS A 71 -16.35 -7.36 7.49
C LYS A 71 -16.05 -6.14 6.66
N LEU A 72 -15.37 -6.33 5.54
CA LEU A 72 -14.81 -5.25 4.75
C LEU A 72 -15.47 -5.11 3.38
N LYS A 73 -15.67 -3.89 2.94
CA LYS A 73 -16.06 -3.53 1.58
C LYS A 73 -14.82 -2.98 0.85
N PRO A 74 -14.43 -3.57 -0.30
CA PRO A 74 -13.36 -3.06 -1.14
C PRO A 74 -13.70 -1.65 -1.65
N ILE A 75 -12.72 -0.76 -1.69
CA ILE A 75 -12.89 0.59 -2.22
C ILE A 75 -12.01 0.78 -3.46
N TYR A 76 -10.71 0.66 -3.32
CA TYR A 76 -9.78 0.73 -4.45
C TYR A 76 -8.40 0.19 -4.07
N SER A 77 -7.56 0.02 -5.09
CA SER A 77 -6.14 -0.24 -4.92
C SER A 77 -5.33 0.65 -5.86
N TYR A 78 -4.08 0.88 -5.53
CA TYR A 78 -3.10 1.46 -6.43
C TYR A 78 -1.71 0.97 -6.07
N ASN A 79 -0.79 1.15 -6.99
CA ASN A 79 0.62 0.90 -6.71
C ASN A 79 1.45 2.15 -7.00
N ARG A 80 2.60 2.22 -6.37
CA ARG A 80 3.56 3.30 -6.58
C ARG A 80 4.97 2.75 -6.66
N ILE A 81 5.71 3.20 -7.66
CA ILE A 81 7.15 2.97 -7.78
C ILE A 81 7.85 4.26 -7.37
N TYR A 82 8.46 4.25 -6.21
CA TYR A 82 9.26 5.36 -5.70
C TYR A 82 10.67 5.29 -6.30
N LEU A 83 11.18 6.41 -6.77
CA LEU A 83 12.56 6.56 -7.24
C LEU A 83 13.43 7.18 -6.15
N GLY A 84 14.74 7.03 -6.28
CA GLY A 84 15.68 7.66 -5.34
C GLY A 84 15.45 9.16 -5.19
N GLY A 85 15.38 9.61 -3.95
CA GLY A 85 15.00 10.96 -3.55
C GLY A 85 13.51 11.15 -3.22
N ALA A 86 12.64 10.19 -3.52
CA ALA A 86 11.21 10.26 -3.17
C ALA A 86 11.02 10.28 -1.65
N GLU A 87 9.95 10.92 -1.22
CA GLU A 87 9.51 11.00 0.17
C GLU A 87 7.99 10.84 0.20
N LEU A 88 7.46 10.24 1.25
CA LEU A 88 6.04 10.27 1.56
C LEU A 88 5.86 11.07 2.84
N GLU A 89 5.34 12.28 2.72
CA GLU A 89 5.10 13.17 3.85
C GLU A 89 4.19 12.55 4.91
N LYS A 90 4.31 13.01 6.15
CA LYS A 90 3.46 12.59 7.26
C LYS A 90 2.01 12.98 7.00
N HIS A 91 1.12 12.00 7.05
CA HIS A 91 -0.31 12.21 6.85
C HIS A 91 -1.15 11.13 7.55
N VAL A 92 -2.42 11.38 7.67
CA VAL A 92 -3.48 10.39 7.87
C VAL A 92 -4.29 10.28 6.59
N ASP A 93 -4.87 9.13 6.36
CA ASP A 93 -5.65 8.87 5.16
C ASP A 93 -7.05 9.51 5.22
N ARG A 94 -7.68 9.63 4.06
CA ARG A 94 -9.08 10.00 3.91
C ARG A 94 -10.01 8.83 4.26
N SER A 95 -11.29 9.09 4.43
CA SER A 95 -12.31 8.12 4.86
C SER A 95 -12.40 6.85 4.00
N GLN A 96 -12.13 6.94 2.69
CA GLN A 96 -12.06 5.79 1.77
C GLN A 96 -10.95 4.79 2.13
N CYS A 97 -10.01 5.18 2.96
CA CYS A 97 -8.86 4.39 3.38
C CYS A 97 -8.94 4.01 4.87
N GLU A 98 -10.17 3.79 5.40
CA GLU A 98 -10.40 3.47 6.81
C GLU A 98 -9.54 2.30 7.27
N ILE A 99 -9.59 1.19 6.52
CA ILE A 99 -8.75 0.01 6.73
C ILE A 99 -7.88 -0.19 5.50
N SER A 100 -6.61 -0.01 5.66
CA SER A 100 -5.65 -0.02 4.55
C SER A 100 -4.59 -1.10 4.75
N ALA A 101 -3.97 -1.53 3.65
CA ALA A 101 -2.70 -2.23 3.73
C ALA A 101 -1.69 -1.66 2.73
N SER A 102 -0.44 -1.57 3.20
CA SER A 102 0.73 -1.20 2.41
C SER A 102 1.62 -2.44 2.27
N ILE A 103 1.75 -2.96 1.04
CA ILE A 103 2.43 -4.24 0.75
C ILE A 103 3.64 -3.95 -0.13
N THR A 104 4.83 -4.37 0.29
CA THR A 104 6.02 -4.26 -0.54
C THR A 104 5.98 -5.30 -1.65
N LEU A 105 6.00 -4.86 -2.90
CA LEU A 105 6.12 -5.77 -4.04
C LEU A 105 7.60 -6.10 -4.27
N LYS A 106 8.37 -5.14 -4.75
CA LYS A 106 9.75 -5.37 -5.13
C LYS A 106 10.59 -4.12 -4.91
N TYR A 107 11.88 -4.26 -4.82
CA TYR A 107 12.80 -3.13 -4.74
C TYR A 107 14.14 -3.45 -5.40
N PHE A 108 14.80 -2.40 -5.85
CA PHE A 108 16.16 -2.45 -6.38
C PHE A 108 16.95 -1.34 -5.72
N TYR A 109 17.90 -1.70 -4.85
CA TYR A 109 18.73 -0.78 -4.08
C TYR A 109 20.20 -0.92 -4.45
N LYS A 110 20.94 0.18 -4.37
CA LYS A 110 22.39 0.18 -4.58
C LYS A 110 23.10 -0.70 -3.57
N ASP A 111 22.70 -0.57 -2.31
CA ASP A 111 23.21 -1.37 -1.20
C ASP A 111 22.17 -2.41 -0.80
N LYS A 112 22.54 -3.69 -0.78
CA LYS A 112 21.65 -4.81 -0.40
C LYS A 112 21.21 -4.76 1.06
N ASP A 113 22.00 -4.12 1.92
CA ASP A 113 21.68 -3.96 3.34
C ASP A 113 20.83 -2.71 3.62
N TYR A 114 20.63 -1.85 2.63
CA TYR A 114 19.75 -0.69 2.75
C TYR A 114 18.32 -1.12 3.08
N LYS A 115 17.69 -0.39 4.01
CA LYS A 115 16.30 -0.57 4.39
C LYS A 115 15.58 0.77 4.31
N TRP A 116 14.42 0.75 3.66
CA TRP A 116 13.57 1.93 3.56
C TRP A 116 12.22 1.67 4.26
N PRO A 117 12.05 2.12 5.50
CA PRO A 117 10.90 1.79 6.30
C PRO A 117 9.64 2.56 5.88
N LEU A 118 8.47 1.99 6.19
CA LEU A 118 7.22 2.71 6.40
C LEU A 118 7.15 3.03 7.90
N CYS A 119 6.94 4.28 8.25
CA CYS A 119 6.78 4.70 9.64
C CYS A 119 5.29 4.76 10.00
N MET A 120 4.91 4.10 11.10
CA MET A 120 3.58 4.18 11.72
C MET A 120 3.72 5.00 13.00
N GLY A 121 3.28 6.26 12.97
CA GLY A 121 3.74 7.25 13.95
C GLY A 121 5.25 7.35 13.92
N ASP A 122 5.90 7.14 15.07
CA ASP A 122 7.36 7.16 15.20
C ASP A 122 8.02 5.77 15.06
N ILE A 123 7.25 4.72 14.75
CA ILE A 123 7.77 3.35 14.65
C ILE A 123 8.13 3.00 13.20
N PRO A 124 9.42 2.86 12.87
CA PRO A 124 9.84 2.45 11.54
C PRO A 124 9.63 0.94 11.34
N ILE A 125 8.98 0.58 10.25
CA ILE A 125 8.67 -0.82 9.90
C ILE A 125 9.28 -1.13 8.54
N VAL A 126 10.21 -2.08 8.50
CA VAL A 126 10.74 -2.63 7.26
C VAL A 126 9.82 -3.74 6.78
N ILE A 127 9.26 -3.58 5.58
CA ILE A 127 8.33 -4.53 4.98
C ILE A 127 9.07 -5.31 3.89
N ASN A 128 9.17 -6.64 4.04
CA ASN A 128 9.79 -7.49 3.03
C ASN A 128 8.87 -7.68 1.82
N SER A 129 9.44 -8.13 0.71
CA SER A 129 8.67 -8.43 -0.51
C SER A 129 7.59 -9.49 -0.23
N GLY A 130 6.35 -9.22 -0.62
CA GLY A 130 5.17 -10.03 -0.35
C GLY A 130 4.54 -9.85 1.03
N ASP A 131 5.22 -9.21 1.97
CA ASP A 131 4.68 -8.86 3.29
C ASP A 131 3.96 -7.51 3.24
N GLY A 132 3.14 -7.23 4.24
CA GLY A 132 2.43 -5.95 4.34
C GLY A 132 2.21 -5.48 5.78
N VAL A 133 1.80 -4.24 5.89
CA VAL A 133 1.28 -3.65 7.12
C VAL A 133 -0.16 -3.27 6.88
N ILE A 134 -1.08 -3.84 7.66
CA ILE A 134 -2.49 -3.44 7.74
C ILE A 134 -2.58 -2.33 8.78
N TYR A 135 -3.33 -1.27 8.50
CA TYR A 135 -3.45 -0.14 9.41
C TYR A 135 -4.80 0.58 9.29
N LYS A 136 -5.20 1.27 10.36
CA LYS A 136 -6.36 2.16 10.40
C LYS A 136 -5.95 3.52 9.84
N GLY A 137 -6.14 3.70 8.52
CA GLY A 137 -5.58 4.83 7.79
C GLY A 137 -6.00 6.20 8.29
N CYS A 138 -7.26 6.33 8.75
CA CYS A 138 -7.80 7.57 9.29
C CYS A 138 -7.35 7.86 10.75
N GLU A 139 -6.75 6.87 11.44
CA GLU A 139 -6.45 6.96 12.87
C GLU A 139 -4.95 7.02 13.18
N ILE A 140 -4.07 6.61 12.26
CA ILE A 140 -2.63 6.60 12.47
C ILE A 140 -1.89 7.42 11.43
N GLU A 141 -1.07 8.37 11.91
CA GLU A 141 -0.15 9.08 11.04
C GLU A 141 0.88 8.11 10.48
N HIS A 142 1.13 8.17 9.17
CA HIS A 142 2.11 7.33 8.52
C HIS A 142 2.87 8.09 7.43
N TRP A 143 4.10 7.64 7.16
CA TRP A 143 5.02 8.35 6.29
C TRP A 143 6.23 7.51 5.92
N ARG A 144 7.01 7.97 4.94
CA ARG A 144 8.32 7.40 4.62
C ARG A 144 9.37 8.50 4.55
N PRO A 145 10.55 8.30 5.16
CA PRO A 145 11.66 9.26 5.04
C PRO A 145 12.12 9.35 3.58
N ILE A 146 12.93 10.38 3.28
CA ILE A 146 13.57 10.50 1.97
C ILE A 146 14.23 9.17 1.60
N PHE A 147 13.89 8.65 0.42
CA PHE A 147 14.51 7.46 -0.15
C PHE A 147 15.95 7.78 -0.58
N ASN A 148 16.89 7.63 0.35
CA ASN A 148 18.29 8.01 0.17
C ASN A 148 19.04 7.04 -0.76
N GLN A 149 18.63 7.02 -2.02
CA GLN A 149 19.23 6.24 -3.10
C GLN A 149 19.38 7.13 -4.36
N PRO A 150 20.31 6.83 -5.27
CA PRO A 150 20.33 7.43 -6.61
C PRO A 150 19.02 7.16 -7.38
N LYS A 151 18.69 8.04 -8.34
CA LYS A 151 17.40 8.02 -9.05
C LYS A 151 17.11 6.76 -9.88
N GLU A 152 18.13 6.00 -10.25
CA GLU A 152 18.02 4.72 -10.96
C GLU A 152 17.57 3.56 -10.06
N TYR A 153 17.57 3.73 -8.74
CA TYR A 153 17.09 2.76 -7.77
C TYR A 153 15.64 3.05 -7.39
N TRP A 154 14.90 2.00 -7.04
CA TRP A 154 13.46 2.12 -6.86
C TRP A 154 12.92 1.16 -5.81
N HIS A 155 11.74 1.51 -5.29
CA HIS A 155 10.94 0.71 -4.38
C HIS A 155 9.48 0.68 -4.84
N HIS A 156 8.93 -0.51 -5.06
CA HIS A 156 7.58 -0.73 -5.56
C HIS A 156 6.65 -1.18 -4.44
N GLN A 157 5.59 -0.42 -4.23
CA GLN A 157 4.61 -0.60 -3.17
C GLN A 157 3.21 -0.73 -3.76
N LEU A 158 2.42 -1.65 -3.19
CA LEU A 158 1.00 -1.80 -3.44
C LEU A 158 0.23 -1.28 -2.24
N PHE A 159 -0.85 -0.54 -2.49
CA PHE A 159 -1.79 -0.04 -1.50
C PHE A 159 -3.19 -0.56 -1.83
N ILE A 160 -3.90 -1.04 -0.81
CA ILE A 160 -5.28 -1.54 -0.91
C ILE A 160 -6.11 -0.91 0.20
N HIS A 161 -7.33 -0.50 -0.13
CA HIS A 161 -8.18 0.28 0.76
C HIS A 161 -9.58 -0.30 0.86
N TYR A 162 -10.09 -0.34 2.09
CA TYR A 162 -11.39 -0.87 2.46
C TYR A 162 -12.06 0.02 3.49
N VAL A 163 -13.37 -0.16 3.64
CA VAL A 163 -14.14 0.35 4.77
C VAL A 163 -14.80 -0.81 5.51
N ASP A 164 -14.99 -0.67 6.82
CA ASP A 164 -15.78 -1.63 7.61
C ASP A 164 -17.27 -1.46 7.27
N VAL A 165 -17.93 -2.55 6.87
CA VAL A 165 -19.37 -2.53 6.55
C VAL A 165 -20.25 -2.14 7.73
N ASN A 166 -19.73 -2.23 8.96
CA ASN A 166 -20.39 -1.83 10.21
C ASN A 166 -19.76 -0.56 10.80
N GLY A 167 -18.81 0.05 10.10
CA GLY A 167 -18.07 1.22 10.56
C GLY A 167 -18.72 2.56 10.16
N PRO A 168 -18.08 3.66 10.54
CA PRO A 168 -18.61 5.01 10.30
C PRO A 168 -18.61 5.42 8.82
N TYR A 169 -17.91 4.68 7.96
CA TYR A 169 -17.76 4.97 6.53
C TYR A 169 -18.42 3.91 5.63
N SER A 170 -19.35 3.13 6.18
CA SER A 170 -20.00 2.01 5.49
C SER A 170 -20.83 2.40 4.26
N ASP A 171 -21.20 3.66 4.12
CA ASP A 171 -21.92 4.23 2.97
C ASP A 171 -21.00 4.57 1.78
N ILE A 172 -19.68 4.57 1.96
CA ILE A 172 -18.73 4.80 0.87
C ILE A 172 -18.76 3.59 -0.09
N GLU A 173 -18.89 3.87 -1.38
CA GLU A 173 -18.92 2.85 -2.43
C GLU A 173 -17.55 2.66 -3.08
N GLU A 174 -17.37 1.49 -3.72
CA GLU A 174 -16.17 1.17 -4.49
C GLU A 174 -15.92 2.19 -5.60
N GLU A 175 -14.68 2.63 -5.77
CA GLU A 175 -14.29 3.52 -6.85
C GLU A 175 -14.24 2.77 -8.19
N ILE A 176 -15.35 2.83 -8.93
CA ILE A 176 -15.50 2.23 -10.26
C ILE A 176 -15.58 3.36 -11.29
N LYS A 177 -14.75 3.32 -12.34
CA LYS A 177 -14.96 4.22 -13.49
C LYS A 177 -16.35 3.94 -14.09
N SER A 178 -17.20 4.95 -14.14
CA SER A 178 -18.40 4.91 -14.98
C SER A 178 -17.93 4.77 -16.44
N ASN A 179 -18.35 3.72 -17.10
CA ASN A 179 -18.13 3.53 -18.54
C ASN A 179 -18.84 4.62 -19.34
#